data_e362467e0a99b650ce875a2577a8e5aa
#
_entry.id   e362467e0a99b650ce875a2577a8e5aa
#
_cell.length_a   1.000
_cell.length_b   1.000
_cell.length_c   1.000
_cell.angle_alpha   90.00
_cell.angle_beta   90.00
_cell.angle_gamma   90.00
#
_symmetry.space_group_name_H-M   'P 1'
#
loop_
_entity.id
_entity.type
_entity.pdbx_description
1 polymer ?
#
loop_
_entity_poly.entity_id
_entity_poly.type
_entity_poly.pdbx_seq_one_letter_code
_entity_poly.pdbx_strand_id
1 'polypeptide(L)'
;MDQTAAPKVSFVSLGCPKALVDSERIITRLRAEGYELARKHDGADIVIVNTCGFLDSAKQESLSAIGEAMAENGKVIVTGCMGAEPEQIEQAYPGVLSITGPQQYESVLDAVHRALPPAHNPHLDLVPPQGIKLTPRHYAYLKISEGCNNRCTFCIIPKLRGDLVSRPANDVLREAERLVSAGVKELLVISQDTSAYGVDLKYAESPWKDRQVRAKFLDLAGELGELGAWIRLQYVYPYPHVDEVIALMNDGKVLPYLDIPFQHASPEVLKAMKRPAAQDKTLARIKRWREECPDLALRSTFIVGFPGETDADFAYLLDWLDEAEIDRVGCFKYEPVAGATSNAIENPVPEEVKQERYNALMARQQKISARRLKRKVGTRQQIIIDEVGPTVAKGRSKADAPEIDGAVYLSSRRPLRIGEIVTAKIERADAYDLHGSVAGF
;
A
#
# COMPACT_ATOMS: atom_id res chain seq x y z
N MET A 1 -41.39 3.40 -23.55
CA MET A 1 -39.94 3.69 -23.56
C MET A 1 -39.28 2.46 -22.98
N ASP A 2 -38.66 1.67 -23.81
CA ASP A 2 -37.88 0.52 -23.38
C ASP A 2 -36.77 1.02 -22.44
N GLN A 3 -36.84 0.63 -21.17
CA GLN A 3 -35.73 0.82 -20.23
C GLN A 3 -34.66 -0.16 -20.66
N THR A 4 -33.76 0.26 -21.54
CA THR A 4 -32.54 -0.52 -21.78
C THR A 4 -31.83 -0.67 -20.45
N ALA A 5 -31.61 -1.93 -20.05
CA ALA A 5 -30.89 -2.22 -18.80
C ALA A 5 -29.55 -1.48 -18.80
N ALA A 6 -29.13 -0.95 -17.64
CA ALA A 6 -27.86 -0.27 -17.51
C ALA A 6 -26.70 -1.20 -17.94
N PRO A 7 -25.75 -0.70 -18.74
CA PRO A 7 -24.60 -1.50 -19.16
C PRO A 7 -23.76 -1.93 -17.96
N LYS A 8 -23.29 -3.17 -17.97
CA LYS A 8 -22.61 -3.80 -16.83
C LYS A 8 -21.12 -3.97 -17.10
N VAL A 9 -20.31 -3.50 -16.17
CA VAL A 9 -18.85 -3.64 -16.20
C VAL A 9 -18.39 -4.51 -15.05
N SER A 10 -17.61 -5.54 -15.33
CA SER A 10 -16.87 -6.29 -14.32
C SER A 10 -15.46 -5.75 -14.19
N PHE A 11 -14.88 -5.85 -12.99
CA PHE A 11 -13.57 -5.27 -12.71
C PHE A 11 -12.68 -6.23 -11.94
N VAL A 12 -11.44 -6.43 -12.41
CA VAL A 12 -10.37 -7.14 -11.71
C VAL A 12 -9.31 -6.13 -11.32
N SER A 13 -8.97 -6.08 -10.03
CA SER A 13 -7.92 -5.21 -9.52
C SER A 13 -6.78 -6.03 -8.96
N LEU A 14 -5.65 -6.04 -9.65
CA LEU A 14 -4.44 -6.74 -9.25
C LEU A 14 -3.37 -5.76 -8.77
N GLY A 15 -2.46 -6.26 -7.92
CA GLY A 15 -1.28 -5.52 -7.50
C GLY A 15 -1.43 -4.79 -6.17
N CYS A 16 -0.78 -3.64 -6.07
CA CYS A 16 -0.57 -2.92 -4.81
C CYS A 16 -1.70 -1.93 -4.48
N PRO A 17 -1.73 -1.36 -3.25
CA PRO A 17 -2.70 -0.32 -2.87
C PRO A 17 -2.83 0.86 -3.83
N LYS A 18 -1.75 1.23 -4.57
CA LYS A 18 -1.83 2.29 -5.59
C LYS A 18 -2.72 1.89 -6.77
N ALA A 19 -2.60 0.63 -7.23
CA ALA A 19 -3.46 0.09 -8.28
C ALA A 19 -4.92 -0.02 -7.80
N LEU A 20 -5.14 -0.35 -6.53
CA LEU A 20 -6.49 -0.37 -5.94
C LEU A 20 -7.15 1.01 -6.00
N VAL A 21 -6.45 2.08 -5.60
CA VAL A 21 -6.96 3.47 -5.71
C VAL A 21 -7.25 3.84 -7.17
N ASP A 22 -6.41 3.39 -8.11
CA ASP A 22 -6.66 3.62 -9.54
C ASP A 22 -7.96 2.93 -9.98
N SER A 23 -8.19 1.69 -9.54
CA SER A 23 -9.43 0.95 -9.78
C SER A 23 -10.65 1.66 -9.18
N GLU A 24 -10.58 2.11 -7.94
CA GLU A 24 -11.67 2.85 -7.26
C GLU A 24 -12.05 4.12 -8.02
N ARG A 25 -11.06 4.84 -8.58
CA ARG A 25 -11.30 6.04 -9.39
C ARG A 25 -12.02 5.72 -10.71
N ILE A 26 -11.55 4.71 -11.44
CA ILE A 26 -12.19 4.27 -12.69
C ILE A 26 -13.63 3.84 -12.42
N ILE A 27 -13.84 2.98 -11.42
CA ILE A 27 -15.16 2.47 -11.04
C ILE A 27 -16.10 3.63 -10.63
N THR A 28 -15.59 4.60 -9.85
CA THR A 28 -16.38 5.76 -9.43
C THR A 28 -16.85 6.58 -10.63
N ARG A 29 -15.99 6.80 -11.62
CA ARG A 29 -16.33 7.52 -12.86
C ARG A 29 -17.36 6.76 -13.69
N LEU A 30 -17.14 5.46 -13.92
CA LEU A 30 -18.09 4.62 -14.66
C LEU A 30 -19.47 4.61 -14.00
N ARG A 31 -19.53 4.52 -12.66
CA ARG A 31 -20.79 4.61 -11.94
C ARG A 31 -21.49 5.95 -12.09
N ALA A 32 -20.73 7.05 -12.09
CA ALA A 32 -21.25 8.39 -12.34
C ALA A 32 -21.82 8.57 -13.77
N GLU A 33 -21.42 7.70 -14.68
CA GLU A 33 -21.86 7.70 -16.09
C GLU A 33 -22.92 6.65 -16.40
N GLY A 34 -23.46 5.97 -15.39
CA GLY A 34 -24.61 5.07 -15.51
C GLY A 34 -24.28 3.59 -15.71
N TYR A 35 -23.01 3.19 -15.56
CA TYR A 35 -22.63 1.77 -15.61
C TYR A 35 -22.92 1.07 -14.28
N GLU A 36 -23.42 -0.17 -14.35
CA GLU A 36 -23.52 -1.05 -13.20
C GLU A 36 -22.29 -1.94 -13.03
N LEU A 37 -21.95 -2.28 -11.79
CA LEU A 37 -20.87 -3.22 -11.50
C LEU A 37 -21.41 -4.64 -11.46
N ALA A 38 -20.93 -5.50 -12.35
CA ALA A 38 -21.19 -6.93 -12.35
C ALA A 38 -20.28 -7.64 -11.32
N ARG A 39 -20.83 -8.64 -10.63
CA ARG A 39 -20.05 -9.44 -9.67
C ARG A 39 -19.22 -10.55 -10.32
N LYS A 40 -19.57 -10.93 -11.55
CA LYS A 40 -18.92 -12.00 -12.33
C LYS A 40 -18.68 -11.53 -13.75
N HIS A 41 -17.75 -12.15 -14.44
CA HIS A 41 -17.37 -11.78 -15.81
C HIS A 41 -18.43 -12.21 -16.82
N ASP A 42 -19.02 -13.37 -16.63
CA ASP A 42 -20.07 -13.92 -17.51
C ASP A 42 -21.37 -13.08 -17.54
N GLY A 43 -21.61 -12.31 -16.49
CA GLY A 43 -22.76 -11.40 -16.38
C GLY A 43 -22.47 -9.93 -16.73
N ALA A 44 -21.25 -9.63 -17.20
CA ALA A 44 -20.84 -8.30 -17.60
C ALA A 44 -20.88 -8.11 -19.12
N ASP A 45 -21.12 -6.89 -19.58
CA ASP A 45 -21.02 -6.54 -20.99
C ASP A 45 -19.56 -6.30 -21.41
N ILE A 46 -18.70 -5.96 -20.43
CA ILE A 46 -17.25 -5.75 -20.60
C ILE A 46 -16.51 -6.03 -19.31
N VAL A 47 -15.27 -6.47 -19.38
CA VAL A 47 -14.38 -6.69 -18.23
C VAL A 47 -13.18 -5.74 -18.31
N ILE A 48 -12.88 -5.07 -17.22
CA ILE A 48 -11.66 -4.25 -17.06
C ILE A 48 -10.70 -4.98 -16.12
N VAL A 49 -9.47 -5.21 -16.58
CA VAL A 49 -8.39 -5.82 -15.80
C VAL A 49 -7.31 -4.79 -15.52
N ASN A 50 -7.19 -4.35 -14.26
CA ASN A 50 -6.10 -3.49 -13.79
C ASN A 50 -4.94 -4.38 -13.34
N THR A 51 -3.81 -4.29 -14.05
CA THR A 51 -2.70 -5.24 -13.99
C THR A 51 -1.53 -4.75 -13.14
N CYS A 52 -0.77 -5.70 -12.60
CA CYS A 52 0.56 -5.48 -12.05
C CYS A 52 1.63 -5.84 -13.09
N GLY A 53 2.72 -5.07 -13.14
CA GLY A 53 3.84 -5.27 -14.08
C GLY A 53 5.20 -5.13 -13.40
N PHE A 54 5.25 -5.18 -12.07
CA PHE A 54 6.47 -4.90 -11.32
C PHE A 54 7.44 -6.07 -11.28
N LEU A 55 6.96 -7.27 -10.97
CA LEU A 55 7.73 -8.52 -10.95
C LEU A 55 7.24 -9.44 -12.07
N ASP A 56 8.09 -10.34 -12.53
CA ASP A 56 7.69 -11.31 -13.57
C ASP A 56 6.60 -12.26 -13.06
N SER A 57 6.63 -12.66 -11.80
CA SER A 57 5.56 -13.41 -11.15
C SER A 57 4.21 -12.65 -11.19
N ALA A 58 4.22 -11.36 -10.92
CA ALA A 58 3.01 -10.52 -10.97
C ALA A 58 2.54 -10.27 -12.41
N LYS A 59 3.44 -10.26 -13.39
CA LYS A 59 3.08 -10.22 -14.82
C LYS A 59 2.38 -11.52 -15.24
N GLN A 60 2.84 -12.67 -14.77
CA GLN A 60 2.20 -13.97 -15.03
C GLN A 60 0.80 -14.03 -14.43
N GLU A 61 0.62 -13.58 -13.20
CA GLU A 61 -0.69 -13.45 -12.57
C GLU A 61 -1.63 -12.55 -13.38
N SER A 62 -1.10 -11.42 -13.86
CA SER A 62 -1.86 -10.47 -14.68
C SER A 62 -2.28 -11.10 -16.03
N LEU A 63 -1.38 -11.83 -16.70
CA LEU A 63 -1.70 -12.56 -17.93
C LEU A 63 -2.74 -13.66 -17.70
N SER A 64 -2.63 -14.41 -16.59
CA SER A 64 -3.62 -15.42 -16.22
C SER A 64 -5.01 -14.80 -16.05
N ALA A 65 -5.12 -13.71 -15.30
CA ALA A 65 -6.39 -13.01 -15.08
C ALA A 65 -6.98 -12.43 -16.38
N ILE A 66 -6.15 -11.93 -17.29
CA ILE A 66 -6.61 -11.50 -18.63
C ILE A 66 -7.16 -12.70 -19.40
N GLY A 67 -6.47 -13.86 -19.36
CA GLY A 67 -6.91 -15.07 -20.01
C GLY A 67 -8.25 -15.59 -19.49
N GLU A 68 -8.45 -15.58 -18.16
CA GLU A 68 -9.71 -15.94 -17.52
C GLU A 68 -10.84 -15.00 -17.97
N ALA A 69 -10.60 -13.68 -17.93
CA ALA A 69 -11.59 -12.69 -18.38
C ALA A 69 -11.93 -12.85 -19.88
N MET A 70 -10.95 -13.13 -20.73
CA MET A 70 -11.15 -13.40 -22.16
C MET A 70 -11.95 -14.69 -22.41
N ALA A 71 -11.70 -15.74 -21.63
CA ALA A 71 -12.41 -17.00 -21.74
C ALA A 71 -13.87 -16.90 -21.28
N GLU A 72 -14.13 -16.15 -20.22
CA GLU A 72 -15.48 -16.00 -19.63
C GLU A 72 -16.36 -14.97 -20.34
N ASN A 73 -15.77 -13.89 -20.87
CA ASN A 73 -16.51 -12.75 -21.42
C ASN A 73 -16.11 -12.42 -22.88
N GLY A 74 -14.82 -12.44 -23.19
CA GLY A 74 -14.28 -12.13 -24.53
C GLY A 74 -14.15 -10.64 -24.85
N LYS A 75 -14.73 -9.73 -24.07
CA LYS A 75 -14.62 -8.28 -24.24
C LYS A 75 -13.82 -7.69 -23.06
N VAL A 76 -12.52 -7.58 -23.24
CA VAL A 76 -11.60 -7.19 -22.17
C VAL A 76 -10.87 -5.90 -22.52
N ILE A 77 -10.82 -4.99 -21.56
CA ILE A 77 -9.94 -3.81 -21.54
C ILE A 77 -8.89 -4.02 -20.47
N VAL A 78 -7.63 -3.80 -20.80
CA VAL A 78 -6.50 -3.93 -19.88
C VAL A 78 -5.95 -2.54 -19.54
N THR A 79 -5.64 -2.34 -18.26
CA THR A 79 -4.98 -1.13 -17.75
C THR A 79 -3.93 -1.48 -16.70
N GLY A 80 -3.24 -0.49 -16.18
CA GLY A 80 -2.30 -0.65 -15.07
C GLY A 80 -0.85 -0.82 -15.50
N CYS A 81 -0.02 -1.27 -14.57
CA CYS A 81 1.44 -1.23 -14.75
C CYS A 81 1.94 -2.08 -15.92
N MET A 82 1.34 -3.23 -16.17
CA MET A 82 1.71 -4.07 -17.30
C MET A 82 1.30 -3.45 -18.65
N GLY A 83 0.23 -2.65 -18.66
CA GLY A 83 -0.21 -1.90 -19.84
C GLY A 83 0.75 -0.80 -20.30
N ALA A 84 1.76 -0.45 -19.50
CA ALA A 84 2.84 0.44 -19.92
C ALA A 84 3.81 -0.21 -20.93
N GLU A 85 3.83 -1.54 -21.00
CA GLU A 85 4.60 -2.36 -21.95
C GLU A 85 3.63 -3.36 -22.60
N PRO A 86 2.82 -2.94 -23.61
CA PRO A 86 1.67 -3.69 -24.09
C PRO A 86 2.02 -4.94 -24.88
N GLU A 87 3.25 -5.08 -25.38
CA GLU A 87 3.65 -6.10 -26.37
C GLU A 87 3.39 -7.52 -25.87
N GLN A 88 3.61 -7.80 -24.59
CA GLN A 88 3.38 -9.13 -24.01
C GLN A 88 1.88 -9.47 -23.94
N ILE A 89 1.04 -8.46 -23.67
CA ILE A 89 -0.42 -8.63 -23.65
C ILE A 89 -0.94 -8.84 -25.07
N GLU A 90 -0.49 -8.03 -26.03
CA GLU A 90 -0.89 -8.13 -27.45
C GLU A 90 -0.52 -9.48 -28.05
N GLN A 91 0.67 -10.00 -27.72
CA GLN A 91 1.12 -11.32 -28.20
C GLN A 91 0.30 -12.46 -27.57
N ALA A 92 0.00 -12.40 -26.28
CA ALA A 92 -0.73 -13.46 -25.60
C ALA A 92 -2.23 -13.41 -25.90
N TYR A 93 -2.81 -12.21 -26.01
CA TYR A 93 -4.25 -11.99 -26.15
C TYR A 93 -4.56 -10.89 -27.18
N PRO A 94 -4.40 -11.17 -28.49
CA PRO A 94 -4.62 -10.18 -29.57
C PRO A 94 -6.07 -9.70 -29.68
N GLY A 95 -7.01 -10.36 -29.00
CA GLY A 95 -8.43 -9.98 -28.94
C GLY A 95 -8.79 -8.95 -27.85
N VAL A 96 -7.84 -8.45 -27.07
CA VAL A 96 -8.09 -7.41 -26.07
C VAL A 96 -8.51 -6.12 -26.76
N LEU A 97 -9.59 -5.49 -26.29
CA LEU A 97 -10.21 -4.31 -26.94
C LEU A 97 -9.34 -3.05 -26.84
N SER A 98 -8.64 -2.89 -25.72
CA SER A 98 -7.75 -1.75 -25.48
C SER A 98 -6.76 -2.06 -24.38
N ILE A 99 -5.55 -1.55 -24.50
CA ILE A 99 -4.51 -1.63 -23.49
C ILE A 99 -4.06 -0.21 -23.15
N THR A 100 -4.06 0.13 -21.85
CA THR A 100 -3.67 1.45 -21.36
C THR A 100 -2.69 1.31 -20.19
N GLY A 101 -1.79 2.25 -20.03
CA GLY A 101 -0.85 2.30 -18.93
C GLY A 101 -1.50 2.75 -17.60
N PRO A 102 -0.72 2.80 -16.51
CA PRO A 102 -1.19 3.33 -15.23
C PRO A 102 -1.54 4.82 -15.37
N GLN A 103 -2.51 5.30 -14.57
CA GLN A 103 -3.01 6.68 -14.55
C GLN A 103 -3.72 7.17 -15.81
N GLN A 104 -3.88 6.35 -16.82
CA GLN A 104 -4.60 6.69 -18.06
C GLN A 104 -6.11 6.50 -17.91
N TYR A 105 -6.70 7.07 -16.84
CA TYR A 105 -8.12 6.86 -16.48
C TYR A 105 -9.06 7.26 -17.61
N GLU A 106 -8.83 8.42 -18.24
CA GLU A 106 -9.67 8.91 -19.34
C GLU A 106 -9.60 7.94 -20.54
N SER A 107 -8.41 7.42 -20.86
CA SER A 107 -8.25 6.44 -21.94
C SER A 107 -8.99 5.12 -21.68
N VAL A 108 -9.07 4.70 -20.39
CA VAL A 108 -9.90 3.55 -20.01
C VAL A 108 -11.37 3.85 -20.23
N LEU A 109 -11.84 5.01 -19.78
CA LEU A 109 -13.24 5.44 -19.96
C LEU A 109 -13.58 5.53 -21.46
N ASP A 110 -12.73 6.17 -22.26
CA ASP A 110 -12.90 6.27 -23.69
C ASP A 110 -12.96 4.89 -24.38
N ALA A 111 -12.16 3.94 -23.90
CA ALA A 111 -12.19 2.57 -24.42
C ALA A 111 -13.52 1.87 -24.06
N VAL A 112 -14.00 2.05 -22.84
CA VAL A 112 -15.32 1.55 -22.42
C VAL A 112 -16.42 2.19 -23.25
N HIS A 113 -16.44 3.51 -23.41
CA HIS A 113 -17.46 4.24 -24.17
C HIS A 113 -17.51 3.80 -25.65
N ARG A 114 -16.35 3.53 -26.27
CA ARG A 114 -16.31 3.03 -27.64
C ARG A 114 -16.90 1.63 -27.78
N ALA A 115 -16.64 0.77 -26.80
CA ALA A 115 -17.10 -0.62 -26.82
C ALA A 115 -18.55 -0.77 -26.30
N LEU A 116 -18.95 0.10 -25.38
CA LEU A 116 -20.21 0.03 -24.63
C LEU A 116 -20.64 1.46 -24.27
N PRO A 117 -21.38 2.19 -25.14
CA PRO A 117 -21.83 3.54 -24.84
C PRO A 117 -22.66 3.64 -23.55
N PRO A 118 -22.49 4.70 -22.74
CA PRO A 118 -23.20 4.84 -21.47
C PRO A 118 -24.70 5.04 -21.68
N ALA A 119 -25.52 4.39 -20.85
CA ALA A 119 -26.93 4.65 -20.75
C ALA A 119 -27.16 5.66 -19.60
N HIS A 120 -26.81 6.93 -19.85
CA HIS A 120 -26.86 7.96 -18.82
C HIS A 120 -28.28 8.16 -18.27
N ASN A 121 -28.47 7.94 -16.99
CA ASN A 121 -29.70 8.25 -16.26
C ASN A 121 -29.38 9.09 -15.03
N PRO A 122 -29.55 10.43 -15.09
CA PRO A 122 -29.15 11.34 -14.02
C PRO A 122 -29.86 11.09 -12.67
N HIS A 123 -30.94 10.30 -12.65
CA HIS A 123 -31.63 9.92 -11.41
C HIS A 123 -31.07 8.64 -10.77
N LEU A 124 -30.31 7.82 -11.51
CA LEU A 124 -29.72 6.58 -11.04
C LEU A 124 -28.21 6.67 -10.81
N ASP A 125 -27.57 7.71 -11.39
CA ASP A 125 -26.11 7.86 -11.41
C ASP A 125 -25.55 8.55 -10.15
N LEU A 126 -26.20 8.31 -9.01
CA LEU A 126 -25.76 8.86 -7.72
C LEU A 126 -24.52 8.12 -7.22
N VAL A 127 -23.41 8.84 -7.22
CA VAL A 127 -22.15 8.36 -6.62
C VAL A 127 -21.94 9.07 -5.28
N PRO A 128 -21.61 8.35 -4.21
CA PRO A 128 -21.32 8.96 -2.93
C PRO A 128 -20.19 9.99 -3.03
N PRO A 129 -20.19 11.10 -2.27
CA PRO A 129 -19.15 12.13 -2.35
C PRO A 129 -17.73 11.64 -2.12
N GLN A 130 -17.56 10.54 -1.36
CA GLN A 130 -16.28 9.87 -1.11
C GLN A 130 -15.85 8.94 -2.24
N GLY A 131 -16.65 8.77 -3.29
CA GLY A 131 -16.44 7.78 -4.36
C GLY A 131 -16.83 6.35 -3.94
N ILE A 132 -16.58 5.40 -4.84
CA ILE A 132 -16.75 3.98 -4.59
C ILE A 132 -15.45 3.41 -4.08
N LYS A 133 -15.52 2.67 -2.98
CA LYS A 133 -14.38 2.04 -2.32
C LYS A 133 -14.44 0.53 -2.49
N LEU A 134 -13.30 -0.07 -2.75
CA LEU A 134 -13.08 -1.52 -2.75
C LEU A 134 -12.58 -2.02 -1.38
N THR A 135 -12.01 -1.12 -0.57
CA THR A 135 -11.64 -1.42 0.81
C THR A 135 -12.87 -1.53 1.73
N PRO A 136 -12.78 -2.20 2.88
CA PRO A 136 -13.78 -2.11 3.95
C PRO A 136 -14.11 -0.67 4.33
N ARG A 137 -15.32 -0.45 4.88
CA ARG A 137 -15.82 0.92 5.11
C ARG A 137 -15.00 1.73 6.11
N HIS A 138 -14.33 1.09 7.04
CA HIS A 138 -13.67 1.73 8.17
C HIS A 138 -12.23 2.18 7.91
N TYR A 139 -11.61 1.78 6.78
CA TYR A 139 -10.32 2.33 6.36
C TYR A 139 -10.29 2.66 4.87
N ALA A 140 -9.38 3.51 4.46
CA ALA A 140 -9.18 3.87 3.06
C ALA A 140 -7.71 4.17 2.77
N TYR A 141 -7.28 3.86 1.55
CA TYR A 141 -6.01 4.35 1.04
C TYR A 141 -6.16 5.77 0.50
N LEU A 142 -5.25 6.65 0.89
CA LEU A 142 -5.18 8.03 0.43
C LEU A 142 -3.88 8.22 -0.38
N LYS A 143 -4.00 8.20 -1.69
CA LYS A 143 -2.85 8.36 -2.58
C LYS A 143 -2.53 9.86 -2.77
N ILE A 144 -1.34 10.29 -2.31
CA ILE A 144 -0.94 11.70 -2.28
C ILE A 144 -0.06 12.10 -3.46
N SER A 145 0.63 11.16 -4.07
CA SER A 145 1.45 11.37 -5.27
C SER A 145 1.55 10.11 -6.10
N GLU A 146 2.11 10.23 -7.29
CA GLU A 146 2.33 9.16 -8.25
C GLU A 146 3.76 9.24 -8.78
N GLY A 147 4.32 8.11 -9.27
CA GLY A 147 5.68 8.06 -9.79
C GLY A 147 6.77 8.20 -8.72
N CYS A 148 8.03 8.10 -9.12
CA CYS A 148 9.16 8.12 -8.19
C CYS A 148 10.43 8.64 -8.86
N ASN A 149 11.12 9.58 -8.21
CA ASN A 149 12.40 10.12 -8.69
C ASN A 149 13.62 9.31 -8.22
N ASN A 150 13.44 8.31 -7.33
CA ASN A 150 14.53 7.42 -6.96
C ASN A 150 14.89 6.52 -8.13
N ARG A 151 16.18 6.24 -8.27
CA ARG A 151 16.75 5.40 -9.34
C ARG A 151 17.41 4.17 -8.76
N CYS A 152 16.70 3.49 -7.84
CA CYS A 152 17.16 2.23 -7.26
C CYS A 152 17.38 1.21 -8.38
N THR A 153 18.52 0.51 -8.36
CA THR A 153 18.96 -0.32 -9.49
C THR A 153 18.05 -1.51 -9.79
N PHE A 154 17.35 -2.02 -8.77
CA PHE A 154 16.41 -3.14 -8.85
C PHE A 154 14.97 -2.73 -9.23
N CYS A 155 14.69 -1.44 -9.36
CA CYS A 155 13.33 -0.92 -9.45
C CYS A 155 13.05 -0.32 -10.83
N ILE A 156 11.87 -0.65 -11.38
CA ILE A 156 11.40 -0.15 -12.68
C ILE A 156 10.20 0.82 -12.55
N ILE A 157 9.84 1.20 -11.33
CA ILE A 157 8.69 2.11 -11.11
C ILE A 157 8.79 3.40 -11.92
N PRO A 158 9.94 4.10 -12.00
CA PRO A 158 10.04 5.29 -12.84
C PRO A 158 9.74 5.04 -14.33
N LYS A 159 10.05 3.84 -14.83
CA LYS A 159 9.71 3.45 -16.20
C LYS A 159 8.21 3.20 -16.37
N LEU A 160 7.57 2.55 -15.39
CA LEU A 160 6.15 2.18 -15.45
C LEU A 160 5.20 3.34 -15.11
N ARG A 161 5.56 4.14 -14.10
CA ARG A 161 4.68 5.17 -13.51
C ARG A 161 5.21 6.60 -13.64
N GLY A 162 6.33 6.78 -14.32
CA GLY A 162 6.96 8.10 -14.51
C GLY A 162 7.66 8.64 -13.26
N ASP A 163 8.06 9.89 -13.38
CA ASP A 163 8.64 10.67 -12.29
C ASP A 163 7.59 11.11 -11.29
N LEU A 164 8.04 11.60 -10.12
CA LEU A 164 7.16 12.06 -9.06
C LEU A 164 6.21 13.17 -9.54
N VAL A 165 4.92 12.96 -9.33
CA VAL A 165 3.84 13.94 -9.54
C VAL A 165 2.99 13.99 -8.28
N SER A 166 3.14 15.04 -7.49
CA SER A 166 2.40 15.25 -6.26
C SER A 166 1.05 15.93 -6.52
N ARG A 167 0.06 15.55 -5.76
CA ARG A 167 -1.24 16.23 -5.77
C ARG A 167 -1.17 17.51 -4.94
N PRO A 168 -1.90 18.58 -5.28
CA PRO A 168 -2.05 19.76 -4.42
C PRO A 168 -2.56 19.36 -3.02
N ALA A 169 -2.06 20.04 -1.97
CA ALA A 169 -2.41 19.68 -0.59
C ALA A 169 -3.91 19.79 -0.32
N ASN A 170 -4.56 20.83 -0.83
CA ASN A 170 -6.00 21.02 -0.68
C ASN A 170 -6.84 19.92 -1.31
N ASP A 171 -6.40 19.32 -2.43
CA ASP A 171 -7.14 18.25 -3.09
C ASP A 171 -7.04 16.94 -2.28
N VAL A 172 -5.87 16.68 -1.72
CA VAL A 172 -5.65 15.54 -0.81
C VAL A 172 -6.50 15.71 0.45
N LEU A 173 -6.49 16.88 1.07
CA LEU A 173 -7.22 17.17 2.29
C LEU A 173 -8.74 17.12 2.09
N ARG A 174 -9.26 17.62 0.96
CA ARG A 174 -10.69 17.49 0.61
C ARG A 174 -11.13 16.05 0.44
N GLU A 175 -10.30 15.21 -0.20
CA GLU A 175 -10.59 13.78 -0.32
C GLU A 175 -10.58 13.11 1.05
N ALA A 176 -9.57 13.38 1.87
CA ALA A 176 -9.47 12.86 3.23
C ALA A 176 -10.67 13.26 4.10
N GLU A 177 -11.08 14.52 4.06
CA GLU A 177 -12.24 15.01 4.82
C GLU A 177 -13.55 14.32 4.39
N ARG A 178 -13.76 14.12 3.08
CA ARG A 178 -14.92 13.36 2.56
C ARG A 178 -14.92 11.91 3.04
N LEU A 179 -13.76 11.25 3.02
CA LEU A 179 -13.63 9.88 3.50
C LEU A 179 -13.94 9.77 4.99
N VAL A 180 -13.39 10.65 5.82
CA VAL A 180 -13.64 10.68 7.26
C VAL A 180 -15.11 11.00 7.57
N SER A 181 -15.69 11.98 6.87
CA SER A 181 -17.11 12.33 7.00
C SER A 181 -18.05 11.18 6.60
N ALA A 182 -17.63 10.31 5.68
CA ALA A 182 -18.33 9.10 5.29
C ALA A 182 -18.15 7.92 6.30
N GLY A 183 -17.39 8.14 7.38
CA GLY A 183 -17.22 7.17 8.47
C GLY A 183 -15.92 6.37 8.45
N VAL A 184 -14.96 6.69 7.57
CA VAL A 184 -13.63 6.10 7.59
C VAL A 184 -12.94 6.47 8.91
N LYS A 185 -12.36 5.47 9.57
CA LYS A 185 -11.68 5.59 10.86
C LYS A 185 -10.16 5.57 10.74
N GLU A 186 -9.63 5.06 9.62
CA GLU A 186 -8.20 5.00 9.36
C GLU A 186 -7.91 5.38 7.90
N LEU A 187 -7.01 6.34 7.71
CA LEU A 187 -6.45 6.73 6.41
C LEU A 187 -5.02 6.22 6.29
N LEU A 188 -4.78 5.38 5.28
CA LEU A 188 -3.45 4.92 4.94
C LEU A 188 -2.89 5.83 3.84
N VAL A 189 -1.95 6.67 4.20
CA VAL A 189 -1.30 7.62 3.28
C VAL A 189 -0.26 6.87 2.47
N ILE A 190 -0.44 6.85 1.16
CA ILE A 190 0.37 6.05 0.25
C ILE A 190 0.89 6.87 -0.94
N SER A 191 2.07 6.49 -1.41
CA SER A 191 2.64 6.79 -2.73
C SER A 191 3.77 5.80 -3.03
N GLN A 192 4.59 6.02 -4.05
CA GLN A 192 5.81 5.25 -4.26
C GLN A 192 6.94 5.69 -3.32
N ASP A 193 6.96 6.96 -2.97
CA ASP A 193 7.82 7.57 -1.95
C ASP A 193 7.03 8.68 -1.26
N THR A 194 6.41 8.34 -0.13
CA THR A 194 5.52 9.25 0.60
C THR A 194 6.28 10.44 1.19
N SER A 195 7.52 10.25 1.57
CA SER A 195 8.36 11.30 2.16
C SER A 195 8.89 12.33 1.14
N ALA A 196 8.85 12.03 -0.16
CA ALA A 196 9.21 12.96 -1.22
C ALA A 196 8.04 13.87 -1.67
N TYR A 197 6.86 13.73 -1.05
CA TYR A 197 5.68 14.51 -1.43
C TYR A 197 5.95 16.02 -1.48
N GLY A 198 5.58 16.63 -2.61
CA GLY A 198 5.63 18.06 -2.86
C GLY A 198 6.97 18.60 -3.37
N VAL A 199 8.02 17.76 -3.47
CA VAL A 199 9.33 18.19 -3.99
C VAL A 199 9.20 18.70 -5.43
N ASP A 200 8.44 18.03 -6.27
CA ASP A 200 8.14 18.40 -7.66
C ASP A 200 7.35 19.71 -7.76
N LEU A 201 6.48 19.97 -6.78
CA LEU A 201 5.70 21.21 -6.65
C LEU A 201 6.49 22.35 -5.99
N LYS A 202 7.76 22.15 -5.65
CA LYS A 202 8.56 23.10 -4.87
C LYS A 202 7.86 23.58 -3.61
N TYR A 203 7.11 22.65 -2.98
CA TYR A 203 6.30 22.89 -1.79
C TYR A 203 5.26 23.99 -1.93
N ALA A 204 4.64 24.09 -3.11
CA ALA A 204 3.61 25.09 -3.39
C ALA A 204 2.50 25.05 -2.33
N GLU A 205 2.00 26.24 -1.99
CA GLU A 205 0.89 26.43 -1.06
C GLU A 205 -0.45 26.31 -1.78
N SER A 206 -1.45 25.83 -1.04
CA SER A 206 -2.83 25.79 -1.50
C SER A 206 -3.80 26.10 -0.35
N PRO A 207 -4.96 26.74 -0.65
CA PRO A 207 -5.91 27.16 0.38
C PRO A 207 -6.60 25.94 0.99
N TRP A 208 -6.62 25.89 2.32
CA TRP A 208 -7.33 24.89 3.12
C TRP A 208 -7.98 25.54 4.32
N LYS A 209 -9.33 25.55 4.35
CA LYS A 209 -10.12 26.30 5.34
C LYS A 209 -9.69 27.78 5.35
N ASP A 210 -9.26 28.28 6.50
CA ASP A 210 -8.87 29.68 6.74
C ASP A 210 -7.35 29.94 6.60
N ARG A 211 -6.58 28.96 6.10
CA ARG A 211 -5.10 29.04 6.00
C ARG A 211 -4.54 28.48 4.70
N GLN A 212 -3.26 28.73 4.48
CA GLN A 212 -2.48 28.12 3.40
C GLN A 212 -1.73 26.89 3.93
N VAL A 213 -1.71 25.82 3.15
CA VAL A 213 -1.00 24.57 3.47
C VAL A 213 -0.03 24.24 2.35
N ARG A 214 1.21 24.01 2.72
CA ARG A 214 2.24 23.63 1.75
C ARG A 214 2.08 22.17 1.34
N ALA A 215 2.30 21.90 0.06
CA ALA A 215 2.48 20.53 -0.43
C ALA A 215 3.82 20.00 0.07
N LYS A 216 3.94 19.71 1.37
CA LYS A 216 5.11 19.16 2.04
C LYS A 216 4.69 18.02 2.96
N PHE A 217 5.48 16.96 3.01
CA PHE A 217 5.15 15.72 3.72
C PHE A 217 4.67 15.95 5.16
N LEU A 218 5.45 16.69 5.95
CA LEU A 218 5.11 16.95 7.36
C LEU A 218 3.90 17.88 7.53
N ASP A 219 3.80 18.91 6.70
CA ASP A 219 2.68 19.85 6.75
C ASP A 219 1.37 19.11 6.44
N LEU A 220 1.38 18.29 5.37
CA LEU A 220 0.21 17.48 5.01
C LEU A 220 -0.15 16.47 6.11
N ALA A 221 0.85 15.77 6.66
CA ALA A 221 0.63 14.78 7.72
C ALA A 221 0.02 15.43 8.98
N GLY A 222 0.48 16.61 9.35
CA GLY A 222 -0.07 17.40 10.44
C GLY A 222 -1.53 17.77 10.24
N GLU A 223 -1.89 18.27 9.03
CA GLU A 223 -3.26 18.64 8.68
C GLU A 223 -4.21 17.43 8.63
N LEU A 224 -3.74 16.29 8.09
CA LEU A 224 -4.51 15.05 8.09
C LEU A 224 -4.82 14.60 9.52
N GLY A 225 -3.89 14.78 10.46
CA GLY A 225 -4.07 14.45 11.88
C GLY A 225 -5.20 15.21 12.57
N GLU A 226 -5.57 16.39 12.06
CA GLU A 226 -6.68 17.19 12.60
C GLU A 226 -8.07 16.67 12.19
N LEU A 227 -8.15 15.69 11.27
CA LEU A 227 -9.43 15.16 10.77
C LEU A 227 -10.08 14.15 11.73
N GLY A 228 -9.41 13.72 12.80
CA GLY A 228 -9.96 12.84 13.84
C GLY A 228 -10.03 11.36 13.44
N ALA A 229 -9.30 10.94 12.40
CA ALA A 229 -9.09 9.55 12.01
C ALA A 229 -7.66 9.10 12.35
N TRP A 230 -7.42 7.80 12.39
CA TRP A 230 -6.07 7.25 12.43
C TRP A 230 -5.35 7.54 11.11
N ILE A 231 -4.20 8.18 11.17
CA ILE A 231 -3.36 8.48 10.01
C ILE A 231 -2.15 7.57 10.04
N ARG A 232 -2.04 6.67 9.07
CA ARG A 232 -0.93 5.72 8.93
C ARG A 232 -0.07 6.10 7.72
N LEU A 233 1.22 6.28 7.95
CA LEU A 233 2.19 6.63 6.90
C LEU A 233 2.86 5.36 6.39
N GLN A 234 2.73 5.09 5.09
CA GLN A 234 3.34 3.94 4.42
C GLN A 234 4.30 4.39 3.31
N TYR A 235 5.24 3.52 2.94
CA TYR A 235 6.22 3.74 1.87
C TYR A 235 7.08 5.00 2.09
N VAL A 236 7.55 5.17 3.30
CA VAL A 236 8.40 6.30 3.69
C VAL A 236 9.85 5.98 3.32
N TYR A 237 10.53 6.86 2.60
CA TYR A 237 11.96 6.73 2.32
C TYR A 237 12.76 7.38 3.46
N PRO A 238 13.92 6.83 3.87
CA PRO A 238 14.61 7.25 5.10
C PRO A 238 15.39 8.57 4.98
N TYR A 239 14.77 9.61 4.40
CA TYR A 239 15.37 10.95 4.37
C TYR A 239 15.53 11.53 5.79
N PRO A 240 16.49 12.47 6.00
CA PRO A 240 16.69 13.08 7.31
C PRO A 240 15.44 13.75 7.90
N HIS A 241 14.63 14.43 7.07
CA HIS A 241 13.43 15.14 7.53
C HIS A 241 12.32 14.21 8.05
N VAL A 242 12.40 12.91 7.81
CA VAL A 242 11.46 11.92 8.37
C VAL A 242 11.57 11.86 9.89
N ASP A 243 12.71 12.23 10.48
CA ASP A 243 12.87 12.28 11.95
C ASP A 243 11.84 13.22 12.59
N GLU A 244 11.44 14.28 11.91
CA GLU A 244 10.47 15.25 12.42
C GLU A 244 9.04 14.67 12.57
N VAL A 245 8.74 13.54 11.92
CA VAL A 245 7.43 12.89 12.02
C VAL A 245 7.16 12.31 13.42
N ILE A 246 8.23 12.04 14.18
CA ILE A 246 8.14 11.53 15.56
C ILE A 246 7.38 12.51 16.46
N ALA A 247 7.57 13.81 16.28
CA ALA A 247 6.80 14.82 17.01
C ALA A 247 5.28 14.71 16.73
N LEU A 248 4.89 14.50 15.47
CA LEU A 248 3.48 14.32 15.10
C LEU A 248 2.88 13.02 15.68
N MET A 249 3.69 11.99 15.90
CA MET A 249 3.26 10.76 16.57
C MET A 249 3.01 11.00 18.06
N ASN A 250 3.91 11.71 18.73
CA ASN A 250 3.78 12.07 20.14
C ASN A 250 2.58 12.99 20.38
N ASP A 251 2.28 13.89 19.45
CA ASP A 251 1.09 14.74 19.45
C ASP A 251 -0.21 13.98 19.13
N GLY A 252 -0.12 12.69 18.75
CA GLY A 252 -1.26 11.86 18.37
C GLY A 252 -1.87 12.19 17.01
N LYS A 253 -1.22 13.02 16.20
CA LYS A 253 -1.68 13.42 14.85
C LYS A 253 -1.51 12.32 13.82
N VAL A 254 -0.45 11.51 13.93
CA VAL A 254 -0.23 10.32 13.13
C VAL A 254 0.02 9.13 14.03
N LEU A 255 -0.25 7.93 13.54
CA LEU A 255 0.01 6.71 14.30
C LEU A 255 1.51 6.52 14.54
N PRO A 256 1.91 5.96 15.69
CA PRO A 256 3.30 5.61 15.98
C PRO A 256 3.72 4.36 15.16
N TYR A 257 3.76 4.53 13.86
CA TYR A 257 4.03 3.49 12.88
C TYR A 257 4.76 4.08 11.68
N LEU A 258 5.90 3.50 11.32
CA LEU A 258 6.67 3.85 10.13
C LEU A 258 6.94 2.62 9.28
N ASP A 259 6.47 2.64 8.04
CA ASP A 259 6.83 1.67 7.03
C ASP A 259 7.97 2.26 6.17
N ILE A 260 9.19 1.79 6.43
CA ILE A 260 10.42 2.24 5.75
C ILE A 260 11.10 1.03 5.11
N PRO A 261 11.01 0.84 3.79
CA PRO A 261 11.71 -0.25 3.12
C PRO A 261 13.22 0.04 3.08
N PHE A 262 13.97 -0.51 4.04
CA PHE A 262 15.43 -0.36 4.10
C PHE A 262 16.14 -1.14 3.00
N GLN A 263 15.53 -2.23 2.51
CA GLN A 263 15.97 -3.11 1.43
C GLN A 263 17.14 -4.02 1.80
N HIS A 264 18.17 -3.52 2.46
CA HIS A 264 19.31 -4.26 2.98
C HIS A 264 19.95 -3.49 4.15
N ALA A 265 20.97 -4.08 4.81
CA ALA A 265 21.77 -3.40 5.83
C ALA A 265 23.24 -3.23 5.43
N SER A 266 23.81 -4.15 4.60
CA SER A 266 25.20 -4.03 4.16
C SER A 266 25.41 -2.74 3.35
N PRO A 267 26.42 -1.92 3.70
CA PRO A 267 26.75 -0.70 2.98
C PRO A 267 27.08 -0.95 1.49
N GLU A 268 27.77 -2.05 1.18
CA GLU A 268 28.17 -2.38 -0.19
C GLU A 268 26.93 -2.76 -1.04
N VAL A 269 26.04 -3.58 -0.52
CA VAL A 269 24.80 -3.96 -1.20
C VAL A 269 23.91 -2.74 -1.40
N LEU A 270 23.74 -1.88 -0.40
CA LEU A 270 22.94 -0.67 -0.50
C LEU A 270 23.52 0.33 -1.51
N LYS A 271 24.85 0.46 -1.59
CA LYS A 271 25.52 1.25 -2.61
C LYS A 271 25.24 0.70 -4.01
N ALA A 272 25.32 -0.62 -4.19
CA ALA A 272 24.96 -1.28 -5.45
C ALA A 272 23.49 -1.10 -5.81
N MET A 273 22.60 -1.08 -4.81
CA MET A 273 21.16 -0.78 -4.96
C MET A 273 20.86 0.71 -5.23
N LYS A 274 21.86 1.61 -5.17
CA LYS A 274 21.69 3.07 -5.15
C LYS A 274 20.74 3.52 -4.03
N ARG A 275 20.93 2.99 -2.83
CA ARG A 275 20.23 3.35 -1.60
C ARG A 275 21.16 4.08 -0.64
N PRO A 276 20.64 4.87 0.34
CA PRO A 276 21.47 5.44 1.39
C PRO A 276 22.21 4.34 2.17
N ALA A 277 23.54 4.37 2.10
CA ALA A 277 24.38 3.28 2.61
C ALA A 277 24.86 3.48 4.06
N ALA A 278 24.52 4.61 4.70
CA ALA A 278 24.97 4.93 6.05
C ALA A 278 24.12 4.24 7.12
N GLN A 279 24.18 2.92 7.19
CA GLN A 279 23.31 2.11 8.06
C GLN A 279 23.60 2.27 9.56
N ASP A 280 24.83 2.57 9.96
CA ASP A 280 25.15 2.91 11.35
C ASP A 280 24.36 4.12 11.82
N LYS A 281 24.22 5.13 10.94
CA LYS A 281 23.37 6.28 11.21
C LYS A 281 21.90 5.91 11.27
N THR A 282 21.43 4.97 10.44
CA THR A 282 20.08 4.47 10.45
C THR A 282 19.75 3.75 11.76
N LEU A 283 20.65 2.92 12.25
CA LEU A 283 20.48 2.22 13.52
C LEU A 283 20.42 3.20 14.70
N ALA A 284 21.32 4.19 14.73
CA ALA A 284 21.28 5.26 15.73
C ALA A 284 19.98 6.08 15.67
N ARG A 285 19.45 6.35 14.47
CA ARG A 285 18.14 7.00 14.28
C ARG A 285 17.01 6.18 14.85
N ILE A 286 16.97 4.87 14.56
CA ILE A 286 15.94 3.95 15.08
C ILE A 286 15.94 3.95 16.62
N LYS A 287 17.12 3.89 17.25
CA LYS A 287 17.25 3.94 18.70
C LYS A 287 16.68 5.24 19.25
N ARG A 288 17.09 6.38 18.69
CA ARG A 288 16.59 7.71 19.09
C ARG A 288 15.06 7.83 18.88
N TRP A 289 14.53 7.40 17.74
CA TRP A 289 13.08 7.44 17.50
C TRP A 289 12.29 6.67 18.56
N ARG A 290 12.81 5.54 19.03
CA ARG A 290 12.17 4.74 20.09
C ARG A 290 12.34 5.33 21.49
N GLU A 291 13.40 6.08 21.73
CA GLU A 291 13.56 6.86 22.95
C GLU A 291 12.54 8.00 22.98
N GLU A 292 12.33 8.69 21.88
CA GLU A 292 11.39 9.79 21.74
C GLU A 292 9.93 9.30 21.65
N CYS A 293 9.67 8.16 21.03
CA CYS A 293 8.35 7.54 20.84
C CYS A 293 8.41 6.04 21.17
N PRO A 294 8.26 5.64 22.46
CA PRO A 294 8.41 4.24 22.89
C PRO A 294 7.42 3.26 22.25
N ASP A 295 6.24 3.75 21.83
CA ASP A 295 5.21 2.96 21.17
C ASP A 295 5.45 2.77 19.66
N LEU A 296 6.52 3.34 19.11
CA LEU A 296 6.83 3.27 17.68
C LEU A 296 6.98 1.83 17.20
N ALA A 297 6.15 1.46 16.25
CA ALA A 297 6.28 0.24 15.47
C ALA A 297 6.98 0.54 14.13
N LEU A 298 8.03 -0.20 13.83
CA LEU A 298 8.74 -0.12 12.57
C LEU A 298 8.40 -1.31 11.69
N ARG A 299 7.99 -1.02 10.48
CA ARG A 299 7.86 -2.00 9.40
C ARG A 299 8.94 -1.75 8.36
N SER A 300 9.48 -2.82 7.82
CA SER A 300 10.45 -2.72 6.73
C SER A 300 10.32 -3.87 5.74
N THR A 301 10.93 -3.67 4.59
CA THR A 301 11.07 -4.67 3.54
C THR A 301 12.54 -4.83 3.22
N PHE A 302 12.98 -6.10 3.05
CA PHE A 302 14.33 -6.47 2.69
C PHE A 302 14.36 -7.33 1.44
N ILE A 303 15.45 -7.25 0.69
CA ILE A 303 15.73 -8.09 -0.47
C ILE A 303 16.99 -8.90 -0.15
N VAL A 304 16.93 -10.22 -0.28
CA VAL A 304 18.07 -11.12 -0.13
C VAL A 304 18.47 -11.71 -1.48
N GLY A 305 19.76 -12.03 -1.63
CA GLY A 305 20.28 -12.57 -2.87
C GLY A 305 20.41 -11.54 -3.99
N PHE A 306 20.62 -10.28 -3.64
CA PHE A 306 20.94 -9.23 -4.61
C PHE A 306 22.27 -9.56 -5.31
N PRO A 307 22.45 -9.29 -6.63
CA PRO A 307 23.71 -9.58 -7.33
C PRO A 307 24.91 -8.97 -6.60
N GLY A 308 25.92 -9.79 -6.36
CA GLY A 308 27.11 -9.42 -5.60
C GLY A 308 27.00 -9.49 -4.07
N GLU A 309 25.83 -9.82 -3.50
CA GLU A 309 25.66 -10.03 -2.07
C GLU A 309 26.46 -11.26 -1.61
N THR A 310 27.40 -11.06 -0.68
CA THR A 310 28.23 -12.12 -0.10
C THR A 310 27.60 -12.71 1.16
N ASP A 311 28.17 -13.83 1.65
CA ASP A 311 27.73 -14.40 2.95
C ASP A 311 28.03 -13.45 4.11
N ALA A 312 29.12 -12.66 4.03
CA ALA A 312 29.44 -11.65 5.02
C ALA A 312 28.39 -10.51 5.03
N ASP A 313 27.92 -10.08 3.87
CA ASP A 313 26.85 -9.07 3.75
C ASP A 313 25.54 -9.57 4.34
N PHE A 314 25.20 -10.83 4.09
CA PHE A 314 24.00 -11.44 4.64
C PHE A 314 24.10 -11.64 6.16
N ALA A 315 25.25 -12.07 6.67
CA ALA A 315 25.48 -12.17 8.12
C ALA A 315 25.34 -10.81 8.80
N TYR A 316 25.93 -9.76 8.21
CA TYR A 316 25.78 -8.39 8.67
C TYR A 316 24.29 -7.93 8.71
N LEU A 317 23.50 -8.29 7.70
CA LEU A 317 22.06 -8.00 7.67
C LEU A 317 21.34 -8.66 8.85
N LEU A 318 21.65 -9.92 9.17
CA LEU A 318 21.03 -10.63 10.29
C LEU A 318 21.38 -10.01 11.64
N ASP A 319 22.64 -9.63 11.85
CA ASP A 319 23.10 -8.97 13.09
C ASP A 319 22.47 -7.57 13.22
N TRP A 320 22.38 -6.83 12.12
CA TRP A 320 21.70 -5.54 12.08
C TRP A 320 20.22 -5.65 12.45
N LEU A 321 19.52 -6.70 11.96
CA LEU A 321 18.10 -6.94 12.30
C LEU A 321 17.92 -7.20 13.79
N ASP A 322 18.81 -7.97 14.42
CA ASP A 322 18.76 -8.24 15.86
C ASP A 322 18.92 -6.95 16.67
N GLU A 323 19.81 -6.04 16.24
CA GLU A 323 20.06 -4.79 16.94
C GLU A 323 18.95 -3.75 16.67
N ALA A 324 18.45 -3.70 15.44
CA ALA A 324 17.38 -2.80 15.04
C ALA A 324 16.01 -3.20 15.63
N GLU A 325 15.81 -4.49 15.97
CA GLU A 325 14.55 -5.03 16.49
C GLU A 325 13.33 -4.56 15.70
N ILE A 326 13.36 -4.65 14.36
CA ILE A 326 12.24 -4.23 13.50
C ILE A 326 10.99 -5.03 13.86
N ASP A 327 9.85 -4.35 14.06
CA ASP A 327 8.61 -4.98 14.52
C ASP A 327 7.97 -5.87 13.46
N ARG A 328 7.91 -5.40 12.22
CA ARG A 328 7.32 -6.10 11.07
C ARG A 328 8.27 -6.09 9.89
N VAL A 329 8.55 -7.24 9.34
CA VAL A 329 9.46 -7.39 8.19
C VAL A 329 8.83 -8.24 7.10
N GLY A 330 8.80 -7.69 5.89
CA GLY A 330 8.67 -8.45 4.64
C GLY A 330 10.04 -8.74 4.05
N CYS A 331 10.24 -9.94 3.52
CA CYS A 331 11.44 -10.31 2.81
C CYS A 331 11.09 -10.80 1.40
N PHE A 332 11.89 -10.38 0.41
CA PHE A 332 11.80 -10.87 -0.96
C PHE A 332 13.14 -11.45 -1.39
N LYS A 333 13.10 -12.51 -2.16
CA LYS A 333 14.27 -12.96 -2.92
C LYS A 333 14.46 -11.98 -4.09
N TYR A 334 15.69 -11.63 -4.40
CA TYR A 334 15.96 -10.81 -5.58
C TYR A 334 15.48 -11.53 -6.84
N GLU A 335 14.69 -10.82 -7.62
CA GLU A 335 14.18 -11.24 -8.93
C GLU A 335 14.70 -10.25 -9.99
N PRO A 336 15.34 -10.73 -11.08
CA PRO A 336 15.82 -9.85 -12.15
C PRO A 336 14.64 -9.37 -12.99
N VAL A 337 14.23 -8.13 -12.75
CA VAL A 337 13.11 -7.51 -13.48
C VAL A 337 13.61 -6.92 -14.78
N ALA A 338 12.90 -7.18 -15.87
CA ALA A 338 13.25 -6.64 -17.20
C ALA A 338 13.34 -5.10 -17.18
N GLY A 339 14.48 -4.57 -17.62
CA GLY A 339 14.74 -3.12 -17.62
C GLY A 339 15.34 -2.56 -16.35
N ALA A 340 15.48 -3.35 -15.29
CA ALA A 340 16.21 -2.95 -14.08
C ALA A 340 17.72 -2.94 -14.33
N THR A 341 18.39 -1.89 -13.88
CA THR A 341 19.85 -1.73 -14.13
C THR A 341 20.70 -2.70 -13.31
N SER A 342 20.16 -3.27 -12.23
CA SER A 342 20.82 -4.33 -11.44
C SER A 342 21.06 -5.62 -12.22
N ASN A 343 20.37 -5.83 -13.34
CA ASN A 343 20.57 -7.01 -14.19
C ASN A 343 21.95 -7.04 -14.85
N ALA A 344 22.65 -5.90 -14.91
CA ALA A 344 24.02 -5.78 -15.43
C ALA A 344 25.09 -5.97 -14.33
N ILE A 345 24.70 -6.20 -13.07
CA ILE A 345 25.65 -6.44 -11.98
C ILE A 345 26.11 -7.90 -12.05
N GLU A 346 27.41 -8.09 -11.99
CA GLU A 346 28.02 -9.42 -11.99
C GLU A 346 27.77 -10.19 -10.69
N ASN A 347 28.07 -11.49 -10.70
CA ASN A 347 27.95 -12.41 -9.57
C ASN A 347 26.50 -12.56 -9.06
N PRO A 348 25.58 -13.08 -9.89
CA PRO A 348 24.24 -13.41 -9.46
C PRO A 348 24.29 -14.47 -8.34
N VAL A 349 23.47 -14.29 -7.31
CA VAL A 349 23.33 -15.28 -6.23
C VAL A 349 22.48 -16.45 -6.71
N PRO A 350 22.91 -17.72 -6.53
CA PRO A 350 22.13 -18.89 -6.89
C PRO A 350 20.76 -18.94 -6.18
N GLU A 351 19.75 -19.53 -6.82
CA GLU A 351 18.39 -19.54 -6.28
C GLU A 351 18.27 -20.29 -4.95
N GLU A 352 19.02 -21.36 -4.81
CA GLU A 352 19.10 -22.14 -3.56
C GLU A 352 19.61 -21.27 -2.42
N VAL A 353 20.65 -20.47 -2.66
CA VAL A 353 21.23 -19.55 -1.66
C VAL A 353 20.24 -18.43 -1.32
N LYS A 354 19.53 -17.89 -2.29
CA LYS A 354 18.48 -16.91 -2.04
C LYS A 354 17.39 -17.51 -1.14
N GLN A 355 16.98 -18.75 -1.39
CA GLN A 355 15.98 -19.43 -0.59
C GLN A 355 16.46 -19.70 0.84
N GLU A 356 17.70 -20.11 1.01
CA GLU A 356 18.33 -20.29 2.31
C GLU A 356 18.39 -18.98 3.10
N ARG A 357 18.84 -17.89 2.47
CA ARG A 357 18.88 -16.56 3.07
C ARG A 357 17.50 -16.05 3.45
N TYR A 358 16.50 -16.23 2.57
CA TYR A 358 15.11 -15.90 2.86
C TYR A 358 14.59 -16.63 4.11
N ASN A 359 14.78 -17.95 4.16
CA ASN A 359 14.34 -18.76 5.29
C ASN A 359 15.06 -18.35 6.59
N ALA A 360 16.35 -18.11 6.54
CA ALA A 360 17.15 -17.68 7.70
C ALA A 360 16.71 -16.30 8.22
N LEU A 361 16.49 -15.33 7.32
CA LEU A 361 16.01 -14.01 7.69
C LEU A 361 14.61 -14.08 8.32
N MET A 362 13.69 -14.81 7.71
CA MET A 362 12.32 -14.92 8.23
C MET A 362 12.27 -15.65 9.57
N ALA A 363 13.11 -16.68 9.76
CA ALA A 363 13.24 -17.36 11.06
C ALA A 363 13.82 -16.44 12.15
N ARG A 364 14.78 -15.58 11.80
CA ARG A 364 15.34 -14.57 12.70
C ARG A 364 14.26 -13.53 13.05
N GLN A 365 13.56 -13.02 12.06
CA GLN A 365 12.51 -12.03 12.23
C GLN A 365 11.34 -12.55 13.08
N GLN A 366 10.95 -13.80 12.93
CA GLN A 366 9.91 -14.40 13.75
C GLN A 366 10.25 -14.34 15.24
N LYS A 367 11.53 -14.60 15.60
CA LYS A 367 12.00 -14.50 16.99
C LYS A 367 11.97 -13.06 17.49
N ILE A 368 12.36 -12.10 16.65
CA ILE A 368 12.33 -10.67 16.98
C ILE A 368 10.88 -10.23 17.20
N SER A 369 9.97 -10.54 16.28
CA SER A 369 8.55 -10.23 16.37
C SER A 369 7.93 -10.78 17.65
N ALA A 370 8.13 -12.08 17.94
CA ALA A 370 7.64 -12.72 19.17
C ALA A 370 8.16 -12.02 20.44
N ARG A 371 9.44 -11.65 20.48
CA ARG A 371 10.04 -10.90 21.61
C ARG A 371 9.41 -9.51 21.77
N ARG A 372 9.20 -8.79 20.68
CA ARG A 372 8.58 -7.47 20.65
C ARG A 372 7.11 -7.53 21.09
N LEU A 373 6.33 -8.46 20.57
CA LEU A 373 4.93 -8.63 20.92
C LEU A 373 4.73 -9.08 22.37
N LYS A 374 5.64 -9.93 22.90
CA LYS A 374 5.59 -10.33 24.30
C LYS A 374 5.68 -9.16 25.27
N ARG A 375 6.37 -8.06 24.90
CA ARG A 375 6.45 -6.84 25.73
C ARG A 375 5.09 -6.11 25.83
N LYS A 376 4.15 -6.38 24.93
CA LYS A 376 2.80 -5.78 24.92
C LYS A 376 1.83 -6.54 25.83
N VAL A 377 2.16 -7.73 26.28
CA VAL A 377 1.32 -8.51 27.21
C VAL A 377 1.17 -7.76 28.55
N GLY A 378 -0.05 -7.66 29.04
CA GLY A 378 -0.40 -6.89 30.24
C GLY A 378 -0.75 -5.42 29.96
N THR A 379 -0.42 -4.86 28.80
CA THR A 379 -0.73 -3.47 28.44
C THR A 379 -2.17 -3.30 27.94
N ARG A 380 -2.64 -2.08 27.90
CA ARG A 380 -3.90 -1.68 27.25
C ARG A 380 -3.60 -1.05 25.90
N GLN A 381 -4.26 -1.54 24.85
CA GLN A 381 -4.09 -1.06 23.48
C GLN A 381 -5.44 -0.60 22.91
N GLN A 382 -5.41 0.43 22.06
CA GLN A 382 -6.55 0.78 21.21
C GLN A 382 -6.56 -0.13 19.98
N ILE A 383 -7.70 -0.78 19.74
CA ILE A 383 -7.88 -1.76 18.66
C ILE A 383 -9.05 -1.32 17.79
N ILE A 384 -8.82 -1.17 16.50
CA ILE A 384 -9.89 -1.03 15.49
C ILE A 384 -10.37 -2.41 15.08
N ILE A 385 -11.68 -2.62 15.08
CA ILE A 385 -12.29 -3.92 14.77
C ILE A 385 -12.45 -4.05 13.25
N ASP A 386 -11.84 -5.07 12.67
CA ASP A 386 -11.93 -5.38 11.25
C ASP A 386 -13.00 -6.43 10.93
N GLU A 387 -13.16 -7.43 11.81
CA GLU A 387 -14.09 -8.54 11.64
C GLU A 387 -14.74 -8.91 12.99
N VAL A 388 -16.02 -9.31 12.93
CA VAL A 388 -16.75 -9.80 14.10
C VAL A 388 -17.19 -11.23 13.86
N GLY A 389 -16.61 -12.17 14.61
CA GLY A 389 -17.02 -13.56 14.63
C GLY A 389 -17.97 -13.88 15.79
N PRO A 390 -18.46 -15.12 15.88
CA PRO A 390 -19.44 -15.53 16.90
C PRO A 390 -18.91 -15.41 18.34
N THR A 391 -17.63 -15.69 18.55
CA THR A 391 -16.98 -15.72 19.89
C THR A 391 -15.79 -14.79 20.01
N VAL A 392 -15.14 -14.46 18.91
CA VAL A 392 -13.91 -13.67 18.84
C VAL A 392 -14.03 -12.62 17.75
N ALA A 393 -13.69 -11.38 18.07
CA ALA A 393 -13.49 -10.34 17.08
C ALA A 393 -12.01 -10.26 16.68
N LYS A 394 -11.74 -9.92 15.42
CA LYS A 394 -10.40 -9.65 14.90
C LYS A 394 -10.28 -8.16 14.63
N GLY A 395 -9.19 -7.57 15.04
CA GLY A 395 -8.88 -6.17 14.80
C GLY A 395 -7.40 -5.92 14.68
N ARG A 396 -7.03 -4.65 14.67
CA ARG A 396 -5.63 -4.20 14.57
C ARG A 396 -5.33 -3.13 15.61
N SER A 397 -4.12 -3.17 16.13
CA SER A 397 -3.59 -2.10 16.96
C SER A 397 -3.04 -0.95 16.09
N LYS A 398 -2.64 0.14 16.73
CA LYS A 398 -1.91 1.23 16.07
C LYS A 398 -0.62 0.76 15.39
N ALA A 399 -0.06 -0.37 15.82
CA ALA A 399 1.18 -0.95 15.32
C ALA A 399 1.00 -1.89 14.10
N ASP A 400 -0.24 -2.07 13.61
CA ASP A 400 -0.54 -3.06 12.58
C ASP A 400 -1.32 -2.44 11.42
N ALA A 401 -0.77 -2.47 10.22
CA ALA A 401 -1.45 -2.08 8.99
C ALA A 401 -2.38 -3.21 8.51
N PRO A 402 -3.51 -2.87 7.83
CA PRO A 402 -4.42 -3.88 7.30
C PRO A 402 -3.72 -4.77 6.25
N GLU A 403 -4.12 -6.04 6.22
CA GLU A 403 -3.73 -7.04 5.21
C GLU A 403 -2.27 -7.51 5.26
N ILE A 404 -1.34 -6.74 5.81
CA ILE A 404 0.11 -7.00 5.73
C ILE A 404 0.80 -7.25 7.06
N ASP A 405 0.19 -6.85 8.18
CA ASP A 405 0.76 -7.03 9.52
C ASP A 405 -0.07 -8.03 10.35
N GLY A 406 0.21 -8.10 11.65
CA GLY A 406 -0.50 -9.01 12.55
C GLY A 406 -1.90 -8.55 12.93
N ALA A 407 -2.63 -9.43 13.57
CA ALA A 407 -3.96 -9.20 14.08
C ALA A 407 -4.01 -9.20 15.61
N VAL A 408 -5.11 -8.63 16.14
CA VAL A 408 -5.46 -8.72 17.56
C VAL A 408 -6.80 -9.45 17.68
N TYR A 409 -6.79 -10.60 18.32
CA TYR A 409 -7.98 -11.40 18.57
C TYR A 409 -8.56 -11.07 19.94
N LEU A 410 -9.82 -10.64 19.99
CA LEU A 410 -10.46 -10.11 21.18
C LEU A 410 -11.69 -10.91 21.59
N SER A 411 -11.76 -11.29 22.87
CA SER A 411 -13.01 -11.65 23.53
C SER A 411 -13.72 -10.38 24.04
N SER A 412 -15.06 -10.39 24.02
CA SER A 412 -15.87 -9.27 24.52
C SER A 412 -17.17 -9.79 25.14
N ARG A 413 -17.57 -9.19 26.25
CA ARG A 413 -18.87 -9.46 26.90
C ARG A 413 -20.04 -8.75 26.21
N ARG A 414 -19.75 -7.76 25.37
CA ARG A 414 -20.75 -7.02 24.60
C ARG A 414 -20.53 -7.22 23.11
N PRO A 415 -21.58 -7.02 22.29
CA PRO A 415 -21.40 -7.00 20.83
C PRO A 415 -20.44 -5.89 20.40
N LEU A 416 -19.54 -6.21 19.48
CA LEU A 416 -18.65 -5.27 18.83
C LEU A 416 -19.14 -4.97 17.41
N ARG A 417 -18.68 -3.85 16.84
CA ARG A 417 -19.03 -3.44 15.48
C ARG A 417 -17.75 -3.24 14.65
N ILE A 418 -17.80 -3.60 13.38
CA ILE A 418 -16.73 -3.34 12.43
C ILE A 418 -16.47 -1.84 12.36
N GLY A 419 -15.19 -1.43 12.44
CA GLY A 419 -14.75 -0.04 12.47
C GLY A 419 -14.85 0.63 13.84
N GLU A 420 -15.33 -0.06 14.87
CA GLU A 420 -15.29 0.43 16.24
C GLU A 420 -13.85 0.39 16.79
N ILE A 421 -13.44 1.46 17.47
CA ILE A 421 -12.17 1.49 18.18
C ILE A 421 -12.43 1.22 19.66
N VAL A 422 -11.86 0.14 20.18
CA VAL A 422 -12.03 -0.28 21.57
C VAL A 422 -10.70 -0.31 22.31
N THR A 423 -10.74 -0.13 23.62
CA THR A 423 -9.58 -0.39 24.46
C THR A 423 -9.60 -1.84 24.93
N ALA A 424 -8.55 -2.58 24.66
CA ALA A 424 -8.40 -3.97 25.04
C ALA A 424 -7.15 -4.18 25.92
N LYS A 425 -7.24 -5.10 26.88
CA LYS A 425 -6.09 -5.61 27.63
C LYS A 425 -5.49 -6.77 26.85
N ILE A 426 -4.21 -6.68 26.55
CA ILE A 426 -3.47 -7.75 25.90
C ILE A 426 -3.09 -8.82 26.92
N GLU A 427 -3.44 -10.05 26.68
CA GLU A 427 -3.29 -11.17 27.62
C GLU A 427 -2.25 -12.19 27.14
N ARG A 428 -2.11 -12.34 25.82
CA ARG A 428 -1.17 -13.30 25.20
C ARG A 428 -0.64 -12.74 23.87
N ALA A 429 0.54 -13.17 23.48
CA ALA A 429 1.16 -12.89 22.21
C ALA A 429 1.65 -14.18 21.56
N ASP A 430 1.45 -14.30 20.27
CA ASP A 430 2.06 -15.31 19.40
C ASP A 430 3.27 -14.70 18.67
N ALA A 431 3.75 -15.35 17.62
CA ALA A 431 4.88 -14.82 16.84
C ALA A 431 4.53 -13.53 16.09
N TYR A 432 3.27 -13.39 15.68
CA TYR A 432 2.82 -12.25 14.85
C TYR A 432 1.54 -11.58 15.37
N ASP A 433 0.76 -12.28 16.19
CA ASP A 433 -0.56 -11.85 16.63
C ASP A 433 -0.65 -11.64 18.13
N LEU A 434 -1.63 -10.83 18.53
CA LEU A 434 -1.97 -10.56 19.92
C LEU A 434 -3.35 -11.11 20.26
N HIS A 435 -3.54 -11.46 21.54
CA HIS A 435 -4.84 -11.90 22.06
C HIS A 435 -5.16 -11.13 23.34
N GLY A 436 -6.44 -10.79 23.52
CA GLY A 436 -6.86 -10.03 24.67
C GLY A 436 -8.36 -9.98 24.86
N SER A 437 -8.77 -9.16 25.79
CA SER A 437 -10.17 -8.91 26.10
C SER A 437 -10.48 -7.42 26.08
N VAL A 438 -11.67 -7.06 25.62
CA VAL A 438 -12.14 -5.68 25.68
C VAL A 438 -12.26 -5.28 27.14
N ALA A 439 -11.64 -4.17 27.52
CA ALA A 439 -11.73 -3.64 28.88
C ALA A 439 -13.21 -3.41 29.23
N GLY A 440 -13.69 -4.05 30.30
CA GLY A 440 -14.99 -3.73 30.87
C GLY A 440 -15.00 -2.29 31.41
N PHE A 441 -16.11 -1.61 31.26
CA PHE A 441 -16.39 -0.39 31.98
C PHE A 441 -16.65 -0.71 33.44
#